data_4e6d6c37ae84228170dd8436d382e42d
#
_entry.id   4e6d6c37ae84228170dd8436d382e42d
#
_cell.length_a   1.000
_cell.length_b   1.000
_cell.length_c   1.000
_cell.angle_alpha   90.00
_cell.angle_beta   90.00
_cell.angle_gamma   90.00
#
_symmetry.space_group_name_H-M   'P 1'
#
loop_
_entity.id
_entity.type
_entity.pdbx_description
1 polymer ?
#
loop_
_entity_poly.entity_id
_entity_poly.type
_entity_poly.pdbx_seq_one_letter_code
_entity_poly.pdbx_strand_id
1 'polypeptide(L)'
;KSRSIKRTLVIFLVVIAGLYLAACIMLYFAQRSMLYFPTSRADSFPSISIESEGEKIQVLTKISDSTDAIVLFGGNADDVSNYHGDFANTFPKKDIFLVNYRGYGGSTGTPTESALFADALAVYDHVHERYQNIT
;
A
#
# COMPACT_ATOMS: atom_id res chain seq x y z
N LYS A 1 -17.11 -38.51 42.06
CA LYS A 1 -17.75 -37.50 41.12
C LYS A 1 -16.93 -36.23 40.95
N SER A 2 -16.40 -35.61 42.04
CA SER A 2 -15.66 -34.33 41.97
C SER A 2 -14.38 -34.41 41.13
N ARG A 3 -13.60 -35.48 41.16
CA ARG A 3 -12.34 -35.64 40.39
C ARG A 3 -12.65 -35.75 38.85
N SER A 4 -13.73 -36.38 38.45
CA SER A 4 -14.13 -36.51 37.06
C SER A 4 -14.51 -35.13 36.45
N ILE A 5 -15.30 -34.37 37.22
CA ILE A 5 -15.70 -32.99 36.75
C ILE A 5 -14.49 -32.08 36.61
N LYS A 6 -13.54 -32.09 37.57
CA LYS A 6 -12.32 -31.32 37.49
C LYS A 6 -11.48 -31.67 36.25
N ARG A 7 -11.33 -32.97 35.96
CA ARG A 7 -10.62 -33.46 34.77
C ARG A 7 -11.28 -32.99 33.46
N THR A 8 -12.60 -33.10 33.40
CA THR A 8 -13.37 -32.64 32.21
C THR A 8 -13.23 -31.12 32.02
N LEU A 9 -13.30 -30.35 33.09
CA LEU A 9 -13.11 -28.90 33.06
C LEU A 9 -11.70 -28.52 32.58
N VAL A 10 -10.66 -29.20 33.07
CA VAL A 10 -9.28 -28.98 32.65
C VAL A 10 -9.10 -29.32 31.17
N ILE A 11 -9.64 -30.45 30.69
CA ILE A 11 -9.58 -30.80 29.27
C ILE A 11 -10.29 -29.75 28.43
N PHE A 12 -11.46 -29.28 28.84
CA PHE A 12 -12.23 -28.27 28.14
C PHE A 12 -11.44 -26.94 28.04
N LEU A 13 -10.81 -26.50 29.15
CA LEU A 13 -9.97 -25.29 29.14
C LEU A 13 -8.73 -25.44 28.24
N VAL A 14 -8.09 -26.60 28.24
CA VAL A 14 -6.94 -26.89 27.37
C VAL A 14 -7.35 -26.86 25.90
N VAL A 15 -8.50 -27.41 25.55
CA VAL A 15 -9.04 -27.38 24.17
C VAL A 15 -9.33 -25.94 23.75
N ILE A 16 -9.97 -25.13 24.60
CA ILE A 16 -10.24 -23.71 24.30
C ILE A 16 -8.93 -22.95 24.11
N ALA A 17 -7.95 -23.13 25.02
CA ALA A 17 -6.66 -22.49 24.89
C ALA A 17 -5.93 -22.90 23.61
N GLY A 18 -6.01 -24.18 23.22
CA GLY A 18 -5.44 -24.67 21.96
C GLY A 18 -6.09 -24.06 20.73
N LEU A 19 -7.44 -23.97 20.72
CA LEU A 19 -8.19 -23.32 19.62
C LEU A 19 -7.88 -21.82 19.53
N TYR A 20 -7.78 -21.14 20.65
CA TYR A 20 -7.40 -19.74 20.70
C TYR A 20 -5.98 -19.51 20.13
N LEU A 21 -5.02 -20.33 20.56
CA LEU A 21 -3.65 -20.25 20.06
C LEU A 21 -3.58 -20.53 18.53
N ALA A 22 -4.32 -21.55 18.07
CA ALA A 22 -4.41 -21.86 16.64
C ALA A 22 -5.00 -20.68 15.84
N ALA A 23 -6.04 -20.03 16.35
CA ALA A 23 -6.64 -18.84 15.73
C ALA A 23 -5.64 -17.67 15.69
N CYS A 24 -4.89 -17.41 16.77
CA CYS A 24 -3.86 -16.38 16.80
C CYS A 24 -2.75 -16.66 15.77
N ILE A 25 -2.29 -17.89 15.65
CA ILE A 25 -1.28 -18.28 14.66
C ILE A 25 -1.83 -18.10 13.24
N MET A 26 -3.04 -18.53 12.98
CA MET A 26 -3.68 -18.36 11.68
C MET A 26 -3.79 -16.87 11.31
N LEU A 27 -4.27 -16.04 12.22
CA LEU A 27 -4.39 -14.59 12.00
C LEU A 27 -3.02 -13.93 11.80
N TYR A 28 -2.00 -14.35 12.55
CA TYR A 28 -0.64 -13.85 12.36
C TYR A 28 -0.11 -14.08 10.94
N PHE A 29 -0.35 -15.25 10.35
CA PHE A 29 0.06 -15.51 8.96
C PHE A 29 -0.87 -14.88 7.92
N ALA A 30 -2.16 -14.72 8.23
CA ALA A 30 -3.14 -14.13 7.34
C ALA A 30 -3.15 -12.59 7.35
N GLN A 31 -2.60 -11.91 8.37
CA GLN A 31 -2.70 -10.46 8.58
C GLN A 31 -2.29 -9.65 7.36
N ARG A 32 -1.24 -10.06 6.65
CA ARG A 32 -0.75 -9.31 5.48
C ARG A 32 -1.74 -9.35 4.32
N SER A 33 -2.31 -10.51 4.01
CA SER A 33 -3.32 -10.64 2.95
C SER A 33 -4.65 -9.96 3.30
N MET A 34 -4.89 -9.72 4.59
CA MET A 34 -6.05 -8.97 5.07
C MET A 34 -5.80 -7.45 5.11
N LEU A 35 -4.54 -7.02 5.09
CA LEU A 35 -4.15 -5.62 5.16
C LEU A 35 -3.86 -5.02 3.78
N TYR A 36 -3.20 -5.76 2.91
CA TYR A 36 -2.75 -5.28 1.60
C TYR A 36 -3.54 -5.95 0.49
N PHE A 37 -4.09 -5.14 -0.41
CA PHE A 37 -4.90 -5.57 -1.55
C PHE A 37 -4.30 -5.03 -2.86
N PRO A 38 -3.24 -5.66 -3.40
CA PRO A 38 -2.57 -5.20 -4.60
C PRO A 38 -3.52 -5.02 -5.78
N THR A 39 -3.37 -3.92 -6.51
CA THR A 39 -4.11 -3.61 -7.73
C THR A 39 -3.31 -3.99 -8.97
N SER A 40 -4.00 -4.17 -10.09
CA SER A 40 -3.36 -4.46 -11.37
C SER A 40 -2.68 -3.22 -11.95
N ARG A 41 -1.71 -3.42 -12.84
CA ARG A 41 -1.07 -2.33 -13.57
C ARG A 41 -2.04 -1.71 -14.59
N ALA A 42 -2.09 -0.37 -14.62
CA ALA A 42 -2.79 0.40 -15.63
C ALA A 42 -1.79 0.85 -16.71
N ASP A 43 -1.82 0.19 -17.88
CA ASP A 43 -0.90 0.51 -18.99
C ASP A 43 -1.40 1.66 -19.89
N SER A 44 -2.57 2.21 -19.60
CA SER A 44 -3.23 3.23 -20.43
C SER A 44 -2.74 4.67 -20.18
N PHE A 45 -1.91 4.90 -19.16
CA PHE A 45 -1.47 6.22 -18.76
C PHE A 45 0.05 6.36 -18.83
N PRO A 46 0.57 7.58 -19.14
CA PRO A 46 1.99 7.87 -18.99
C PRO A 46 2.46 7.58 -17.57
N SER A 47 3.65 7.02 -17.44
CA SER A 47 4.18 6.66 -16.13
C SER A 47 5.70 6.73 -16.10
N ILE A 48 6.24 6.97 -14.92
CA ILE A 48 7.68 6.87 -14.61
C ILE A 48 7.91 5.80 -13.57
N SER A 49 9.14 5.32 -13.50
CA SER A 49 9.57 4.36 -12.49
C SER A 49 10.63 5.02 -11.62
N ILE A 50 10.39 5.09 -10.32
CA ILE A 50 11.30 5.63 -9.32
C ILE A 50 11.90 4.46 -8.54
N GLU A 51 13.21 4.43 -8.38
CA GLU A 51 13.88 3.38 -7.61
C GLU A 51 13.88 3.73 -6.11
N SER A 52 13.49 2.76 -5.28
CA SER A 52 13.49 2.84 -3.82
C SER A 52 13.91 1.50 -3.23
N GLU A 53 15.05 1.48 -2.53
CA GLU A 53 15.60 0.28 -1.86
C GLU A 53 15.68 -0.96 -2.78
N GLY A 54 16.07 -0.76 -4.05
CA GLY A 54 16.18 -1.84 -5.04
C GLY A 54 14.87 -2.29 -5.69
N GLU A 55 13.76 -1.65 -5.34
CA GLU A 55 12.46 -1.88 -5.96
C GLU A 55 12.06 -0.71 -6.87
N LYS A 56 11.16 -0.98 -7.81
CA LYS A 56 10.65 0.00 -8.77
C LYS A 56 9.25 0.45 -8.37
N ILE A 57 9.11 1.71 -8.07
CA ILE A 57 7.83 2.34 -7.72
C ILE A 57 7.26 2.99 -8.98
N GLN A 58 6.12 2.48 -9.42
CA GLN A 58 5.42 2.95 -10.61
C GLN A 58 4.56 4.17 -10.26
N VAL A 59 4.80 5.28 -10.92
CA VAL A 59 4.07 6.53 -10.71
C VAL A 59 3.43 6.94 -12.03
N LEU A 60 2.10 7.01 -12.06
CA LEU A 60 1.37 7.54 -13.21
C LEU A 60 1.50 9.06 -13.23
N THR A 61 1.68 9.63 -14.42
CA THR A 61 1.98 11.05 -14.54
C THR A 61 1.07 11.75 -15.54
N LYS A 62 0.79 13.03 -15.28
CA LYS A 62 0.29 14.00 -16.26
C LYS A 62 1.16 15.24 -16.16
N ILE A 63 1.91 15.51 -17.21
CA ILE A 63 2.87 16.61 -17.27
C ILE A 63 2.30 17.74 -18.15
N SER A 64 2.32 18.96 -17.60
CA SER A 64 1.84 20.18 -18.25
C SER A 64 2.90 21.30 -18.24
N ASP A 65 4.15 20.95 -17.93
CA ASP A 65 5.28 21.90 -17.77
C ASP A 65 5.01 22.99 -16.72
N SER A 66 4.36 22.61 -15.64
CA SER A 66 4.10 23.46 -14.49
C SER A 66 5.31 23.56 -13.56
N THR A 67 5.35 24.61 -12.73
CA THR A 67 6.24 24.72 -11.58
C THR A 67 5.63 24.11 -10.30
N ASP A 68 4.35 23.75 -10.36
CA ASP A 68 3.58 23.18 -9.26
C ASP A 68 3.26 21.72 -9.52
N ALA A 69 3.39 20.87 -8.52
CA ALA A 69 3.08 19.46 -8.59
C ALA A 69 2.03 19.04 -7.54
N ILE A 70 1.27 18.02 -7.90
CA ILE A 70 0.44 17.25 -6.95
C ILE A 70 0.97 15.84 -6.91
N VAL A 71 1.23 15.34 -5.70
CA VAL A 71 1.60 13.95 -5.46
C VAL A 71 0.47 13.29 -4.67
N LEU A 72 -0.18 12.31 -5.26
CA LEU A 72 -1.25 11.55 -4.62
C LEU A 72 -0.77 10.15 -4.27
N PHE A 73 -0.89 9.80 -3.00
CA PHE A 73 -0.81 8.44 -2.50
C PHE A 73 -2.24 7.92 -2.31
N GLY A 74 -2.60 6.85 -2.99
CA GLY A 74 -3.94 6.27 -2.92
C GLY A 74 -4.27 5.66 -1.55
N GLY A 75 -5.51 5.25 -1.36
CA GLY A 75 -5.94 4.47 -0.20
C GLY A 75 -5.55 2.99 -0.30
N ASN A 76 -5.86 2.22 0.74
CA ASN A 76 -5.69 0.78 0.70
C ASN A 76 -6.70 0.14 -0.29
N ALA A 77 -6.24 -0.79 -1.11
CA ALA A 77 -6.99 -1.39 -2.21
C ALA A 77 -7.42 -0.41 -3.32
N ASP A 78 -6.81 0.76 -3.36
CA ASP A 78 -7.17 1.82 -4.29
C ASP A 78 -6.35 1.71 -5.58
N ASP A 79 -7.02 1.82 -6.71
CA ASP A 79 -6.36 1.93 -8.01
C ASP A 79 -6.25 3.41 -8.39
N VAL A 80 -5.06 3.97 -8.20
CA VAL A 80 -4.81 5.40 -8.44
C VAL A 80 -5.06 5.81 -9.90
N SER A 81 -5.10 4.86 -10.84
CA SER A 81 -5.40 5.15 -12.24
C SER A 81 -6.81 5.72 -12.43
N ASN A 82 -7.75 5.39 -11.53
CA ASN A 82 -9.10 5.92 -11.55
C ASN A 82 -9.16 7.45 -11.34
N TYR A 83 -8.15 8.01 -10.68
CA TYR A 83 -8.08 9.46 -10.42
C TYR A 83 -7.43 10.26 -11.54
N HIS A 84 -6.77 9.60 -12.51
CA HIS A 84 -5.96 10.29 -13.52
C HIS A 84 -6.78 11.32 -14.32
N GLY A 85 -7.95 10.95 -14.81
CA GLY A 85 -8.82 11.84 -15.58
C GLY A 85 -9.36 13.00 -14.73
N ASP A 86 -9.82 12.72 -13.53
CA ASP A 86 -10.42 13.73 -12.65
C ASP A 86 -9.38 14.76 -12.21
N PHE A 87 -8.18 14.30 -11.81
CA PHE A 87 -7.10 15.20 -11.43
C PHE A 87 -6.60 16.02 -12.63
N ALA A 88 -6.46 15.41 -13.81
CA ALA A 88 -6.06 16.11 -15.02
C ALA A 88 -7.05 17.24 -15.40
N ASN A 89 -8.34 17.00 -15.23
CA ASN A 89 -9.39 17.97 -15.52
C ASN A 89 -9.51 19.05 -14.43
N THR A 90 -9.39 18.66 -13.16
CA THR A 90 -9.53 19.58 -12.02
C THR A 90 -8.32 20.50 -11.88
N PHE A 91 -7.13 19.99 -12.17
CA PHE A 91 -5.86 20.72 -12.05
C PHE A 91 -5.09 20.79 -13.38
N PRO A 92 -5.65 21.45 -14.42
CA PRO A 92 -5.07 21.43 -15.76
C PRO A 92 -3.69 22.08 -15.84
N LYS A 93 -3.36 22.98 -14.90
CA LYS A 93 -2.10 23.73 -14.83
C LYS A 93 -1.10 23.15 -13.83
N LYS A 94 -1.36 22.01 -13.24
CA LYS A 94 -0.43 21.33 -12.31
C LYS A 94 0.05 20.02 -12.92
N ASP A 95 1.28 19.67 -12.63
CA ASP A 95 1.81 18.36 -12.93
C ASP A 95 1.34 17.38 -11.84
N ILE A 96 1.00 16.16 -12.24
CA ILE A 96 0.31 15.20 -11.37
C ILE A 96 1.14 13.92 -11.35
N PHE A 97 1.33 13.41 -10.14
CA PHE A 97 2.03 12.17 -9.83
C PHE A 97 1.13 11.30 -8.96
N LEU A 98 0.61 10.21 -9.53
CA LEU A 98 -0.23 9.26 -8.83
C LEU A 98 0.60 8.03 -8.50
N VAL A 99 0.88 7.82 -7.23
CA VAL A 99 1.85 6.84 -6.75
C VAL A 99 1.18 5.49 -6.51
N ASN A 100 1.62 4.46 -7.22
CA ASN A 100 1.29 3.09 -6.88
C ASN A 100 2.21 2.61 -5.77
N TYR A 101 1.64 2.18 -4.66
CA TYR A 101 2.43 1.60 -3.57
C TYR A 101 3.23 0.38 -4.02
N ARG A 102 4.33 0.08 -3.32
CA ARG A 102 5.12 -1.14 -3.50
C ARG A 102 4.20 -2.38 -3.57
N GLY A 103 4.30 -3.18 -4.63
CA GLY A 103 3.44 -4.33 -4.91
C GLY A 103 2.09 -4.00 -5.55
N TYR A 104 1.76 -2.71 -5.79
CA TYR A 104 0.52 -2.27 -6.44
C TYR A 104 0.80 -1.67 -7.83
N GLY A 105 -0.17 -1.75 -8.73
CA GLY A 105 -0.21 -1.00 -9.98
C GLY A 105 1.02 -1.11 -10.89
N GLY A 106 1.77 -2.20 -10.79
CA GLY A 106 3.03 -2.41 -11.53
C GLY A 106 4.30 -2.07 -10.76
N SER A 107 4.20 -1.54 -9.53
CA SER A 107 5.34 -1.41 -8.62
C SER A 107 5.81 -2.79 -8.16
N THR A 108 7.12 -2.98 -8.04
CA THR A 108 7.70 -4.25 -7.58
C THR A 108 7.74 -4.34 -6.05
N GLY A 109 8.16 -5.49 -5.53
CA GLY A 109 8.37 -5.72 -4.11
C GLY A 109 7.11 -6.04 -3.31
N THR A 110 7.24 -5.95 -2.00
CA THR A 110 6.18 -6.32 -1.05
C THR A 110 5.96 -5.18 -0.05
N PRO A 111 4.72 -4.71 0.13
CA PRO A 111 4.46 -3.56 1.00
C PRO A 111 4.73 -3.91 2.47
N THR A 112 5.44 -3.03 3.15
CA THR A 112 5.61 -2.99 4.61
C THR A 112 5.55 -1.53 5.04
N GLU A 113 5.27 -1.25 6.30
CA GLU A 113 5.22 0.12 6.80
C GLU A 113 6.53 0.88 6.51
N SER A 114 7.68 0.31 6.88
CA SER A 114 8.99 0.95 6.64
C SER A 114 9.28 1.17 5.17
N ALA A 115 8.94 0.20 4.32
CA ALA A 115 9.15 0.29 2.88
C ALA A 115 8.25 1.37 2.23
N LEU A 116 6.99 1.49 2.67
CA LEU A 116 6.09 2.52 2.17
C LEU A 116 6.57 3.93 2.55
N PHE A 117 7.16 4.12 3.74
CA PHE A 117 7.80 5.37 4.12
C PHE A 117 9.03 5.68 3.25
N ALA A 118 9.89 4.68 3.00
CA ALA A 118 11.05 4.86 2.14
C ALA A 118 10.63 5.22 0.70
N ASP A 119 9.61 4.56 0.17
CA ASP A 119 9.06 4.86 -1.16
C ASP A 119 8.48 6.27 -1.24
N ALA A 120 7.74 6.69 -0.22
CA ALA A 120 7.17 8.03 -0.18
C ALA A 120 8.26 9.12 -0.18
N LEU A 121 9.35 8.92 0.57
CA LEU A 121 10.49 9.82 0.57
C LEU A 121 11.20 9.84 -0.78
N ALA A 122 11.44 8.67 -1.40
CA ALA A 122 12.08 8.59 -2.71
C ALA A 122 11.25 9.29 -3.80
N VAL A 123 9.92 9.16 -3.76
CA VAL A 123 9.02 9.87 -4.67
C VAL A 123 9.04 11.37 -4.40
N TYR A 124 8.99 11.80 -3.14
CA TYR A 124 9.07 13.20 -2.77
C TYR A 124 10.37 13.83 -3.23
N ASP A 125 11.51 13.21 -2.97
CA ASP A 125 12.83 13.72 -3.37
C ASP A 125 12.92 13.87 -4.89
N HIS A 126 12.46 12.86 -5.64
CA HIS A 126 12.43 12.91 -7.11
C HIS A 126 11.58 14.08 -7.64
N VAL A 127 10.40 14.31 -7.05
CA VAL A 127 9.52 15.42 -7.45
C VAL A 127 10.11 16.76 -7.02
N HIS A 128 10.69 16.82 -5.81
CA HIS A 128 11.23 18.05 -5.24
C HIS A 128 12.47 18.60 -6.00
N GLU A 129 13.20 17.75 -6.72
CA GLU A 129 14.29 18.20 -7.60
C GLU A 129 13.82 19.18 -8.68
N ARG A 130 12.57 19.09 -9.12
CA ARG A 130 12.01 19.88 -10.23
C ARG A 130 10.95 20.90 -9.78
N TYR A 131 10.20 20.62 -8.73
CA TYR A 131 9.05 21.43 -8.34
C TYR A 131 9.28 22.12 -6.99
N GLN A 132 8.95 23.42 -6.94
CA GLN A 132 9.07 24.22 -5.70
C GLN A 132 7.83 24.10 -4.82
N ASN A 133 6.65 23.93 -5.42
CA ASN A 133 5.38 23.80 -4.72
C ASN A 133 4.80 22.39 -4.96
N ILE A 134 4.82 21.57 -3.93
CA ILE A 134 4.27 20.21 -3.94
C ILE A 134 3.09 20.15 -2.96
N THR A 135 1.98 19.61 -3.43
CA THR A 135 0.75 19.45 -2.65
C THR A 135 0.35 17.99 -2.59
#